data_440ed0daf3d206ca9d120e4c92a245d9
#
_entry.id   440ed0daf3d206ca9d120e4c92a245d9
#
_cell.length_a   1.000
_cell.length_b   1.000
_cell.length_c   1.000
_cell.angle_alpha   90.00
_cell.angle_beta   90.00
_cell.angle_gamma   90.00
#
_symmetry.space_group_name_H-M   'P 1'
#
loop_
_entity.id
_entity.type
_entity.pdbx_description
1 polymer ?
#
loop_
_entity_poly.entity_id
_entity_poly.type
_entity_poly.pdbx_seq_one_letter_code
_entity_poly.pdbx_strand_id
1 'polypeptide(L)'
;ADTGLARITQKEEDIGKFRTPGLRNVALSAPYMHDGEVATLSGAVRHHYADPLAGDERLKLSVSDSQVADLVAFLEALTDRGFLSNPKFARPGPQCPVDADAMQAAEAENARRQHNSAEGP
;
A
#
# COMPACT_ATOMS: atom_id res chain seq x y z
N ALA A 1 -17.00 0.72 -4.93
CA ALA A 1 -16.01 1.26 -3.99
C ALA A 1 -15.72 0.19 -2.92
N ASP A 2 -14.46 0.05 -2.51
CA ASP A 2 -14.09 -0.86 -1.41
C ASP A 2 -14.52 -0.24 -0.09
N THR A 3 -15.37 -0.96 0.65
CA THR A 3 -15.90 -0.50 1.93
C THR A 3 -15.01 -0.87 3.12
N GLY A 4 -13.84 -1.48 2.87
CA GLY A 4 -12.89 -1.84 3.91
C GLY A 4 -13.46 -2.85 4.92
N LEU A 5 -13.24 -2.59 6.21
CA LEU A 5 -13.67 -3.48 7.31
C LEU A 5 -15.18 -3.74 7.31
N ALA A 6 -15.99 -2.76 6.88
CA ALA A 6 -17.44 -2.90 6.83
C ALA A 6 -17.90 -4.07 5.93
N ARG A 7 -17.12 -4.47 4.95
CA ARG A 7 -17.40 -5.65 4.12
C ARG A 7 -17.49 -6.95 4.93
N ILE A 8 -16.76 -7.01 6.06
CA ILE A 8 -16.73 -8.17 6.95
C ILE A 8 -17.69 -8.00 8.12
N THR A 9 -17.67 -6.82 8.76
CA THR A 9 -18.45 -6.56 9.97
C THR A 9 -19.90 -6.21 9.69
N GLN A 10 -20.21 -5.74 8.47
CA GLN A 10 -21.52 -5.22 8.07
C GLN A 10 -22.02 -4.05 8.93
N LYS A 11 -21.08 -3.31 9.55
CA LYS A 11 -21.36 -2.12 10.35
C LYS A 11 -21.05 -0.87 9.57
N GLU A 12 -21.96 0.11 9.60
CA GLU A 12 -21.81 1.39 8.92
C GLU A 12 -20.63 2.20 9.46
N GLU A 13 -20.39 2.12 10.76
CA GLU A 13 -19.25 2.76 11.45
C GLU A 13 -17.86 2.26 10.99
N ASP A 14 -17.81 1.11 10.30
CA ASP A 14 -16.56 0.49 9.80
C ASP A 14 -16.31 0.76 8.32
N ILE A 15 -17.18 1.54 7.68
CA ILE A 15 -16.97 1.96 6.28
C ILE A 15 -15.69 2.80 6.19
N GLY A 16 -14.82 2.44 5.23
CA GLY A 16 -13.56 3.15 4.98
C GLY A 16 -12.44 2.82 5.99
N LYS A 17 -12.66 1.93 6.95
CA LYS A 17 -11.59 1.47 7.85
C LYS A 17 -10.79 0.37 7.20
N PHE A 18 -9.47 0.58 7.15
CA PHE A 18 -8.49 -0.39 6.68
C PHE A 18 -7.48 -0.70 7.77
N ARG A 19 -6.78 -1.84 7.62
CA ARG A 19 -5.71 -2.21 8.56
C ARG A 19 -4.59 -1.17 8.51
N THR A 20 -4.18 -0.67 9.68
CA THR A 20 -2.99 0.20 9.81
C THR A 20 -1.73 -0.64 9.55
N PRO A 21 -0.95 -0.36 8.51
CA PRO A 21 0.30 -1.06 8.23
C PRO A 21 1.44 -0.57 9.13
N GLY A 22 2.50 -1.38 9.25
CA GLY A 22 3.74 -0.92 9.86
C GLY A 22 4.49 0.05 8.95
N LEU A 23 5.26 0.96 9.55
CA LEU A 23 6.03 1.98 8.80
C LEU A 23 7.45 1.55 8.45
N ARG A 24 7.90 0.35 8.87
CA ARG A 24 9.23 -0.16 8.51
C ARG A 24 9.34 -0.32 6.99
N ASN A 25 10.41 0.23 6.41
CA ASN A 25 10.68 0.22 4.97
C ASN A 25 9.59 0.90 4.12
N VAL A 26 8.75 1.76 4.72
CA VAL A 26 7.63 2.40 4.03
C VAL A 26 8.08 3.21 2.82
N ALA A 27 9.27 3.82 2.85
CA ALA A 27 9.81 4.57 1.71
C ALA A 27 10.01 3.73 0.43
N LEU A 28 10.05 2.41 0.56
CA LEU A 28 10.27 1.47 -0.54
C LEU A 28 9.01 0.71 -0.96
N SER A 29 7.88 1.00 -0.33
CA SER A 29 6.63 0.28 -0.54
C SER A 29 5.61 1.00 -1.43
N ALA A 30 6.07 1.96 -2.25
CA ALA A 30 5.20 2.61 -3.24
C ALA A 30 4.62 1.57 -4.24
N PRO A 31 3.39 1.76 -4.72
CA PRO A 31 2.46 2.86 -4.44
C PRO A 31 1.74 2.72 -3.08
N TYR A 32 1.22 3.84 -2.57
CA TYR A 32 0.60 3.93 -1.24
C TYR A 32 -0.92 3.90 -1.33
N MET A 33 -1.57 3.78 -0.16
CA MET A 33 -2.99 3.52 0.08
C MET A 33 -3.40 2.10 -0.27
N HIS A 34 -4.64 1.74 0.09
CA HIS A 34 -5.16 0.38 -0.09
C HIS A 34 -5.36 0.00 -1.57
N ASP A 35 -5.52 0.98 -2.44
CA ASP A 35 -5.75 0.87 -3.89
C ASP A 35 -4.51 1.25 -4.73
N GLY A 36 -3.45 1.77 -4.09
CA GLY A 36 -2.25 2.22 -4.78
C GLY A 36 -2.40 3.55 -5.52
N GLU A 37 -3.40 4.35 -5.20
CA GLU A 37 -3.68 5.63 -5.89
C GLU A 37 -2.55 6.64 -5.72
N VAL A 38 -1.79 6.57 -4.62
CA VAL A 38 -0.77 7.56 -4.30
C VAL A 38 0.63 7.04 -4.62
N ALA A 39 1.26 7.63 -5.65
CA ALA A 39 2.54 7.15 -6.16
C ALA A 39 3.76 7.52 -5.30
N THR A 40 3.68 8.57 -4.46
CA THR A 40 4.84 9.10 -3.73
C THR A 40 4.61 9.14 -2.22
N LEU A 41 5.70 9.00 -1.45
CA LEU A 41 5.63 9.08 0.02
C LEU A 41 5.16 10.46 0.49
N SER A 42 5.63 11.55 -0.13
CA SER A 42 5.16 12.90 0.18
C SER A 42 3.68 13.09 -0.15
N GLY A 43 3.21 12.48 -1.24
CA GLY A 43 1.79 12.44 -1.57
C GLY A 43 0.98 11.71 -0.51
N ALA A 44 1.45 10.57 -0.01
CA ALA A 44 0.81 9.82 1.06
C ALA A 44 0.72 10.62 2.37
N VAL A 45 1.80 11.31 2.75
CA VAL A 45 1.80 12.21 3.92
C VAL A 45 0.75 13.31 3.74
N ARG A 46 0.74 13.99 2.58
CA ARG A 46 -0.24 15.05 2.30
C ARG A 46 -1.68 14.53 2.30
N HIS A 47 -1.93 13.36 1.74
CA HIS A 47 -3.25 12.75 1.70
C HIS A 47 -3.83 12.56 3.10
N HIS A 48 -3.04 12.08 4.06
CA HIS A 48 -3.48 11.89 5.44
C HIS A 48 -3.84 13.19 6.16
N TYR A 49 -3.26 14.33 5.75
CA TYR A 49 -3.53 15.62 6.39
C TYR A 49 -4.54 16.49 5.64
N ALA A 50 -4.62 16.33 4.30
CA ALA A 50 -5.52 17.11 3.46
C ALA A 50 -6.93 16.52 3.39
N ASP A 51 -7.04 15.18 3.45
CA ASP A 51 -8.32 14.47 3.36
C ASP A 51 -8.40 13.42 4.48
N PRO A 52 -8.55 13.87 5.75
CA PRO A 52 -8.80 12.94 6.84
C PRO A 52 -10.09 12.19 6.52
N LEU A 53 -10.06 10.87 6.68
CA LEU A 53 -11.22 9.98 6.57
C LEU A 53 -12.47 10.68 7.09
N ALA A 54 -13.50 10.73 6.27
CA ALA A 54 -14.74 11.42 6.56
C ALA A 54 -15.23 11.07 7.98
N GLY A 55 -15.14 12.02 8.89
CA GLY A 55 -15.60 11.89 10.26
C GLY A 55 -14.55 12.05 11.37
N ASP A 56 -13.26 11.96 11.11
CA ASP A 56 -12.24 12.18 12.17
C ASP A 56 -11.64 13.59 12.08
N GLU A 57 -12.33 14.56 12.70
CA GLU A 57 -11.86 15.95 12.78
C GLU A 57 -10.53 16.11 13.53
N ARG A 58 -10.09 15.10 14.29
CA ARG A 58 -8.86 15.13 15.07
C ARG A 58 -7.60 15.07 14.21
N LEU A 59 -7.71 14.65 12.95
CA LEU A 59 -6.60 14.54 12.01
C LEU A 59 -6.50 15.72 11.02
N LYS A 60 -7.38 16.73 11.13
CA LYS A 60 -7.28 17.98 10.35
C LYS A 60 -6.11 18.84 10.84
N LEU A 61 -4.89 18.43 10.56
CA LEU A 61 -3.71 19.20 10.84
C LEU A 61 -3.29 19.96 9.58
N SER A 62 -3.14 21.27 9.72
CA SER A 62 -2.50 22.08 8.70
C SER A 62 -0.98 21.85 8.78
N VAL A 63 -0.40 21.18 7.79
CA VAL A 63 1.02 20.85 7.74
C VAL A 63 1.69 21.66 6.63
N SER A 64 2.74 22.41 6.98
CA SER A 64 3.53 23.17 6.00
C SER A 64 4.40 22.25 5.12
N ASP A 65 4.88 22.77 4.00
CA ASP A 65 5.75 22.01 3.11
C ASP A 65 7.06 21.57 3.78
N SER A 66 7.61 22.39 4.69
CA SER A 66 8.78 22.02 5.47
C SER A 66 8.49 20.86 6.42
N GLN A 67 7.34 20.87 7.08
CA GLN A 67 6.93 19.78 7.97
C GLN A 67 6.66 18.48 7.20
N VAL A 68 6.12 18.56 5.98
CA VAL A 68 6.01 17.39 5.09
C VAL A 68 7.39 16.83 4.76
N ALA A 69 8.36 17.69 4.45
CA ALA A 69 9.73 17.25 4.17
C ALA A 69 10.37 16.57 5.39
N ASP A 70 10.19 17.12 6.60
CA ASP A 70 10.69 16.52 7.84
C ASP A 70 10.06 15.16 8.11
N LEU A 71 8.74 15.02 7.90
CA LEU A 71 8.03 13.75 8.04
C LEU A 71 8.51 12.72 7.01
N VAL A 72 8.73 13.11 5.76
CA VAL A 72 9.29 12.22 4.73
C VAL A 72 10.68 11.76 5.12
N ALA A 73 11.55 12.65 5.57
CA ALA A 73 12.90 12.30 6.04
C ALA A 73 12.86 11.34 7.23
N PHE A 74 11.94 11.52 8.17
CA PHE A 74 11.72 10.58 9.28
C PHE A 74 11.28 9.21 8.75
N LEU A 75 10.32 9.14 7.82
CA LEU A 75 9.83 7.88 7.26
C LEU A 75 10.91 7.15 6.45
N GLU A 76 11.76 7.89 5.74
CA GLU A 76 12.93 7.34 5.04
C GLU A 76 13.96 6.74 6.00
N ALA A 77 14.14 7.36 7.17
CA ALA A 77 15.04 6.84 8.23
C ALA A 77 14.58 5.50 8.82
N LEU A 78 13.30 5.12 8.64
CA LEU A 78 12.78 3.80 9.04
C LEU A 78 13.16 2.68 8.07
N THR A 79 14.02 2.95 7.10
CA THR A 79 14.47 1.96 6.10
C THR A 79 15.56 1.07 6.69
N ASP A 80 15.27 -0.23 6.80
CA ASP A 80 16.22 -1.25 7.26
C ASP A 80 17.01 -1.80 6.07
N ARG A 81 18.15 -1.17 5.81
CA ARG A 81 19.06 -1.59 4.70
C ARG A 81 19.65 -2.96 4.93
N GLY A 82 19.89 -3.37 6.19
CA GLY A 82 20.41 -4.68 6.53
C GLY A 82 19.43 -5.80 6.17
N PHE A 83 18.15 -5.60 6.43
CA PHE A 83 17.09 -6.51 6.01
C PHE A 83 17.00 -6.62 4.48
N LEU A 84 17.04 -5.50 3.78
CA LEU A 84 16.89 -5.43 2.33
C LEU A 84 18.04 -6.10 1.58
N SER A 85 19.26 -6.01 2.10
CA SER A 85 20.47 -6.62 1.50
C SER A 85 20.75 -8.02 1.96
N ASN A 86 19.97 -8.59 2.89
CA ASN A 86 20.21 -9.90 3.44
C ASN A 86 19.83 -11.02 2.46
N PRO A 87 20.77 -11.86 2.00
CA PRO A 87 20.48 -12.92 1.05
C PRO A 87 19.43 -13.94 1.52
N LYS A 88 19.22 -14.06 2.86
CA LYS A 88 18.20 -14.95 3.42
C LYS A 88 16.78 -14.52 3.10
N PHE A 89 16.58 -13.22 2.82
CA PHE A 89 15.28 -12.61 2.50
C PHE A 89 15.18 -12.21 1.02
N ALA A 90 16.23 -12.48 0.24
CA ALA A 90 16.21 -12.25 -1.20
C ALA A 90 15.19 -13.18 -1.88
N ARG A 91 14.78 -12.77 -3.08
CA ARG A 91 13.93 -13.62 -3.92
C ARG A 91 14.57 -15.01 -4.04
N PRO A 92 13.82 -16.10 -3.83
CA PRO A 92 14.32 -17.46 -4.04
C PRO A 92 14.94 -17.57 -5.45
N GLY A 93 16.17 -18.10 -5.53
CA GLY A 93 16.83 -18.32 -6.80
C GLY A 93 16.10 -19.39 -7.64
N PRO A 94 16.59 -19.66 -8.85
CA PRO A 94 15.97 -20.63 -9.77
C PRO A 94 15.95 -22.07 -9.23
N GLN A 95 16.58 -22.33 -8.09
CA GLN A 95 16.55 -23.63 -7.38
C GLN A 95 15.40 -23.77 -6.39
N CYS A 96 14.62 -22.71 -6.13
CA CYS A 96 13.35 -22.87 -5.45
C CYS A 96 12.43 -23.63 -6.40
N PRO A 97 11.93 -24.81 -6.06
CA PRO A 97 10.98 -25.51 -6.91
C PRO A 97 9.71 -24.66 -6.95
N VAL A 98 9.65 -23.79 -7.94
CA VAL A 98 8.41 -23.12 -8.28
C VAL A 98 7.59 -24.19 -8.96
N ASP A 99 6.43 -24.48 -8.39
CA ASP A 99 5.47 -25.33 -9.08
C ASP A 99 5.12 -24.65 -10.42
N ALA A 100 5.70 -25.18 -11.50
CA ALA A 100 5.59 -24.58 -12.82
C ALA A 100 4.12 -24.51 -13.25
N ASP A 101 3.28 -25.46 -12.80
CA ASP A 101 1.86 -25.51 -13.07
C ASP A 101 1.13 -24.38 -12.32
N ALA A 102 1.53 -24.08 -11.08
CA ALA A 102 0.98 -22.98 -10.31
C ALA A 102 1.37 -21.60 -10.89
N MET A 103 2.58 -21.46 -11.43
CA MET A 103 2.97 -20.22 -12.13
C MET A 103 2.17 -20.02 -13.43
N GLN A 104 2.01 -21.04 -14.25
CA GLN A 104 1.23 -20.94 -15.49
C GLN A 104 -0.25 -20.63 -15.20
N ALA A 105 -0.81 -21.23 -14.16
CA ALA A 105 -2.17 -20.95 -13.72
C ALA A 105 -2.34 -19.50 -13.25
N ALA A 106 -1.38 -18.95 -12.52
CA ALA A 106 -1.38 -17.56 -12.04
C ALA A 106 -1.20 -16.56 -13.19
N GLU A 107 -0.35 -16.86 -14.17
CA GLU A 107 -0.17 -16.04 -15.37
C GLU A 107 -1.43 -16.03 -16.24
N ALA A 108 -2.07 -17.19 -16.43
CA ALA A 108 -3.32 -17.31 -17.18
C ALA A 108 -4.46 -16.55 -16.51
N GLU A 109 -4.55 -16.60 -15.19
CA GLU A 109 -5.56 -15.84 -14.44
C GLU A 109 -5.31 -14.33 -14.51
N ASN A 110 -4.06 -13.90 -14.43
CA ASN A 110 -3.69 -12.49 -14.55
C ASN A 110 -3.99 -11.94 -15.96
N ALA A 111 -3.73 -12.73 -17.00
CA ALA A 111 -4.08 -12.38 -18.37
C ALA A 111 -5.62 -12.23 -18.56
N ARG A 112 -6.41 -13.11 -17.94
CA ARG A 112 -7.88 -13.02 -17.97
C ARG A 112 -8.39 -11.77 -17.26
N ARG A 113 -7.79 -11.39 -16.13
CA ARG A 113 -8.16 -10.18 -15.40
C ARG A 113 -7.87 -8.92 -16.21
N GLN A 114 -6.73 -8.88 -16.91
CA GLN A 114 -6.37 -7.76 -17.78
C GLN A 114 -7.31 -7.64 -18.98
N HIS A 115 -7.74 -8.75 -19.56
CA HIS A 115 -8.67 -8.76 -20.70
C HIS A 115 -10.06 -8.27 -20.29
N ASN A 116 -10.59 -8.73 -19.16
CA ASN A 116 -11.88 -8.27 -18.63
C ASN A 116 -11.88 -6.79 -18.21
N SER A 117 -10.72 -6.21 -17.88
CA SER A 117 -10.60 -4.79 -17.54
C SER A 117 -10.62 -3.89 -18.79
N ALA A 118 -10.35 -4.45 -19.97
CA ALA A 118 -10.35 -3.73 -21.24
C ALA A 118 -11.73 -3.68 -21.93
N GLU A 119 -12.70 -4.49 -21.50
CA GLU A 119 -14.05 -4.60 -22.07
C GLU A 119 -15.15 -4.01 -21.16
N GLY A 120 -14.81 -3.12 -20.23
CA GLY A 120 -15.77 -2.36 -19.44
C GLY A 120 -16.47 -1.28 -20.28
N PRO A 121 -17.77 -1.04 -20.03
CA PRO A 121 -18.65 -0.22 -20.86
C PRO A 121 -18.28 1.24 -20.92
#